data_0b9fe57122ced54d785a051ec1edc166
#
_entry.id   0b9fe57122ced54d785a051ec1edc166
#
_cell.length_a   1.000
_cell.length_b   1.000
_cell.length_c   1.000
_cell.angle_alpha   90.00
_cell.angle_beta   90.00
_cell.angle_gamma   90.00
#
_symmetry.space_group_name_H-M   'P 1'
#
loop_
_entity.id
_entity.type
_entity.pdbx_description
1 polymer ?
#
loop_
_entity_poly.entity_id
_entity_poly.type
_entity_poly.pdbx_seq_one_letter_code
_entity_poly.pdbx_strand_id
1 'polypeptide(L)'
;PGMFDSLPYRNDAATVLGRLVRSLPTRSAVLGVATCDKGLPAMLMAVAGAGDLPVAIVPGGVTLPPAQGEDAGTIQTIGARFSHGLITLEEAASLGCRACASPGGGCQF
;
A
#
# COMPACT_ATOMS: atom_id res chain seq x y z
N PRO A 1 -2.54 -13.20 -10.48
CA PRO A 1 -2.58 -14.14 -9.34
C PRO A 1 -2.50 -13.40 -8.01
N GLY A 2 -1.44 -12.60 -7.76
CA GLY A 2 -1.27 -11.94 -6.47
C GLY A 2 -2.38 -10.94 -6.08
N MET A 3 -3.11 -10.42 -7.03
CA MET A 3 -4.23 -9.50 -6.76
C MET A 3 -5.38 -10.22 -6.04
N PHE A 4 -5.67 -11.46 -6.38
CA PHE A 4 -6.74 -12.24 -5.74
C PHE A 4 -6.41 -12.61 -4.30
N ASP A 5 -5.13 -12.73 -3.97
CA ASP A 5 -4.65 -13.10 -2.64
C ASP A 5 -4.35 -11.87 -1.76
N SER A 6 -4.47 -10.67 -2.30
CA SER A 6 -4.06 -9.45 -1.58
C SER A 6 -4.88 -9.18 -0.31
N LEU A 7 -6.17 -9.52 -0.29
CA LEU A 7 -7.01 -9.34 0.90
C LEU A 7 -6.73 -10.39 1.98
N PRO A 8 -6.61 -11.71 1.66
CA PRO A 8 -6.10 -12.69 2.62
C PRO A 8 -4.75 -12.28 3.21
N TYR A 9 -3.77 -11.91 2.39
CA TYR A 9 -2.45 -11.48 2.87
C TYR A 9 -2.51 -10.27 3.79
N ARG A 10 -3.39 -9.30 3.51
CA ARG A 10 -3.65 -8.18 4.40
C ARG A 10 -4.10 -8.65 5.78
N ASN A 11 -5.02 -9.60 5.84
CA ASN A 11 -5.56 -10.13 7.08
C ASN A 11 -4.50 -10.94 7.86
N ASP A 12 -3.70 -11.72 7.14
CA ASP A 12 -2.58 -12.46 7.73
C ASP A 12 -1.53 -11.51 8.30
N ALA A 13 -1.19 -10.46 7.55
CA ALA A 13 -0.27 -9.41 8.02
C ALA A 13 -0.79 -8.75 9.30
N ALA A 14 -2.07 -8.40 9.37
CA ALA A 14 -2.68 -7.84 10.56
C ALA A 14 -2.57 -8.80 11.77
N THR A 15 -2.78 -10.10 11.54
CA THR A 15 -2.66 -11.12 12.57
C THR A 15 -1.22 -11.24 13.07
N VAL A 16 -0.25 -11.29 12.17
CA VAL A 16 1.17 -11.38 12.51
C VAL A 16 1.62 -10.15 13.28
N LEU A 17 1.31 -8.95 12.77
CA LEU A 17 1.65 -7.69 13.43
C LEU A 17 1.04 -7.60 14.84
N GLY A 18 -0.23 -7.95 14.99
CA GLY A 18 -0.88 -7.98 16.30
C GLY A 18 -0.23 -8.97 17.27
N ARG A 19 0.25 -10.12 16.79
CA ARG A 19 1.01 -11.08 17.61
C ARG A 19 2.36 -10.52 18.01
N LEU A 20 3.08 -9.87 17.08
CA LEU A 20 4.37 -9.23 17.37
C LEU A 20 4.22 -8.15 18.45
N VAL A 21 3.23 -7.28 18.32
CA VAL A 21 2.94 -6.26 19.34
C VAL A 21 2.69 -6.90 20.71
N ARG A 22 1.88 -7.96 20.76
CA ARG A 22 1.55 -8.65 22.03
C ARG A 22 2.71 -9.46 22.60
N SER A 23 3.70 -9.83 21.81
CA SER A 23 4.84 -10.62 22.26
C SER A 23 5.85 -9.84 23.10
N LEU A 24 5.82 -8.51 23.04
CA LEU A 24 6.73 -7.67 23.79
C LEU A 24 6.31 -7.62 25.28
N PRO A 25 7.24 -7.84 26.22
CA PRO A 25 6.91 -7.93 27.65
C PRO A 25 6.48 -6.58 28.26
N THR A 26 7.03 -5.49 27.76
CA THR A 26 6.68 -4.13 28.18
C THR A 26 6.33 -3.27 26.99
N ARG A 27 5.15 -2.68 27.03
CA ARG A 27 4.63 -1.84 25.96
C ARG A 27 3.97 -0.62 26.56
N SER A 28 4.36 0.57 26.12
CA SER A 28 3.76 1.83 26.55
C SER A 28 2.93 2.49 25.45
N ALA A 29 3.26 2.22 24.20
CA ALA A 29 2.55 2.72 23.02
C ALA A 29 2.91 1.88 21.79
N VAL A 30 2.16 2.04 20.70
CA VAL A 30 2.45 1.44 19.41
C VAL A 30 2.47 2.51 18.34
N LEU A 31 3.57 2.60 17.59
CA LEU A 31 3.68 3.40 16.39
C LEU A 31 3.67 2.48 15.18
N GLY A 32 2.59 2.51 14.40
CA GLY A 32 2.45 1.76 13.16
C GLY A 32 2.89 2.61 11.98
N VAL A 33 3.85 2.15 11.22
CA VAL A 33 4.25 2.78 9.94
C VAL A 33 3.90 1.83 8.81
N ALA A 34 3.13 2.29 7.86
CA ALA A 34 2.71 1.47 6.73
C ALA A 34 2.45 2.30 5.48
N THR A 35 2.41 1.62 4.36
CA THR A 35 2.10 2.22 3.06
C THR A 35 1.01 1.42 2.37
N CYS A 36 0.44 2.00 1.34
CA CYS A 36 -0.53 1.46 0.40
C CYS A 36 -1.88 1.03 1.00
N ASP A 37 -2.81 0.79 0.11
CA ASP A 37 -4.20 0.40 0.37
C ASP A 37 -4.38 -0.99 1.03
N LYS A 38 -3.31 -1.76 1.18
CA LYS A 38 -3.29 -3.03 1.92
C LYS A 38 -2.53 -2.89 3.25
N GLY A 39 -1.36 -2.25 3.23
CA GLY A 39 -0.51 -2.11 4.41
C GLY A 39 -1.14 -1.23 5.50
N LEU A 40 -1.75 -0.10 5.12
CA LEU A 40 -2.42 0.78 6.08
C LEU A 40 -3.61 0.12 6.77
N PRO A 41 -4.56 -0.54 6.06
CA PRO A 41 -5.61 -1.29 6.72
C PRO A 41 -5.11 -2.46 7.57
N ALA A 42 -4.07 -3.18 7.12
CA ALA A 42 -3.46 -4.24 7.92
C ALA A 42 -2.91 -3.71 9.24
N MET A 43 -2.18 -2.59 9.18
CA MET A 43 -1.65 -1.93 10.37
C MET A 43 -2.77 -1.44 11.28
N LEU A 44 -3.81 -0.81 10.73
CA LEU A 44 -4.96 -0.34 11.49
C LEU A 44 -5.64 -1.49 12.24
N MET A 45 -5.89 -2.61 11.56
CA MET A 45 -6.47 -3.80 12.20
C MET A 45 -5.58 -4.35 13.32
N ALA A 46 -4.25 -4.39 13.10
CA ALA A 46 -3.30 -4.87 14.08
C ALA A 46 -3.28 -4.00 15.35
N VAL A 47 -3.22 -2.68 15.18
CA VAL A 47 -3.15 -1.75 16.32
C VAL A 47 -4.49 -1.56 17.01
N ALA A 48 -5.61 -1.66 16.29
CA ALA A 48 -6.95 -1.66 16.89
C ALA A 48 -7.12 -2.84 17.88
N GLY A 49 -6.42 -3.96 17.63
CA GLY A 49 -6.35 -5.10 18.53
C GLY A 49 -5.33 -4.97 19.67
N ALA A 50 -4.64 -3.84 19.80
CA ALA A 50 -3.65 -3.62 20.86
C ALA A 50 -4.27 -3.27 22.21
N GLY A 51 -5.59 -3.17 22.28
CA GLY A 51 -6.33 -2.93 23.52
C GLY A 51 -6.28 -1.47 23.96
N ASP A 52 -5.77 -1.27 25.15
CA ASP A 52 -5.72 0.00 25.88
C ASP A 52 -4.44 0.81 25.68
N LEU A 53 -3.55 0.34 24.80
CA LEU A 53 -2.31 1.07 24.49
C LEU A 53 -2.59 2.30 23.61
N PRO A 54 -1.94 3.43 23.88
CA PRO A 54 -1.91 4.53 22.94
C PRO A 54 -1.32 4.07 21.59
N VAL A 55 -2.01 4.39 20.51
CA VAL A 55 -1.56 4.02 19.15
C VAL A 55 -1.55 5.23 18.23
N ALA A 56 -0.57 5.27 17.34
CA ALA A 56 -0.52 6.20 16.24
C ALA A 56 -0.18 5.45 14.95
N ILE A 57 -0.79 5.87 13.83
CA ILE A 57 -0.46 5.35 12.51
C ILE A 57 0.14 6.48 11.68
N VAL A 58 1.28 6.20 11.11
CA VAL A 58 1.98 7.13 10.21
C VAL A 58 2.01 6.50 8.82
N PRO A 59 1.34 7.09 7.83
CA PRO A 59 1.49 6.68 6.45
C PRO A 59 2.90 6.98 5.95
N GLY A 60 3.43 6.16 5.07
CA GLY A 60 4.80 6.28 4.56
C GLY A 60 5.01 7.48 3.62
N GLY A 61 3.97 8.22 3.31
CA GLY A 61 4.03 9.41 2.47
C GLY A 61 2.75 9.59 1.66
N VAL A 62 2.84 10.45 0.66
CA VAL A 62 1.75 10.75 -0.27
C VAL A 62 2.24 10.54 -1.69
N THR A 63 1.46 9.84 -2.51
CA THR A 63 1.74 9.75 -3.94
C THR A 63 1.47 11.12 -4.58
N LEU A 64 2.51 11.74 -5.09
CA LEU A 64 2.39 13.03 -5.78
C LEU A 64 1.83 12.82 -7.19
N PRO A 65 1.00 13.76 -7.69
CA PRO A 65 0.53 13.70 -9.06
C PRO A 65 1.71 13.75 -10.03
N PRO A 66 1.62 13.07 -11.18
CA PRO A 66 2.68 13.12 -12.18
C PRO A 66 2.84 14.51 -12.76
N ALA A 67 4.08 14.89 -13.09
CA ALA A 67 4.35 16.14 -13.80
C ALA A 67 3.80 16.10 -15.24
N GLN A 68 3.77 14.92 -15.85
CA GLN A 68 3.24 14.65 -17.17
C GLN A 68 2.69 13.23 -17.23
N GLY A 69 1.55 13.07 -17.88
CA GLY A 69 0.93 11.76 -18.07
C GLY A 69 -0.26 11.51 -17.15
N GLU A 70 -0.62 10.25 -17.03
CA GLU A 70 -1.75 9.79 -16.26
C GLU A 70 -1.37 9.54 -14.81
N ASP A 71 -2.30 9.76 -13.89
CA ASP A 71 -2.09 9.52 -12.46
C ASP A 71 -2.07 8.02 -12.11
N ALA A 72 -1.68 7.71 -10.87
CA ALA A 72 -1.57 6.34 -10.38
C ALA A 72 -2.92 5.59 -10.38
N GLY A 73 -4.05 6.29 -10.29
CA GLY A 73 -5.38 5.68 -10.39
C GLY A 73 -5.70 5.23 -11.82
N THR A 74 -5.49 6.11 -12.79
CA THR A 74 -5.72 5.82 -14.21
C THR A 74 -4.79 4.72 -14.72
N ILE A 75 -3.55 4.69 -14.26
CA ILE A 75 -2.54 3.69 -14.62
C ILE A 75 -2.97 2.25 -14.26
N GLN A 76 -3.83 2.05 -13.28
CA GLN A 76 -4.34 0.72 -12.96
C GLN A 76 -5.10 0.07 -14.11
N THR A 77 -5.55 0.85 -15.08
CA THR A 77 -6.21 0.33 -16.30
C THR A 77 -5.24 -0.15 -17.39
N ILE A 78 -3.93 0.04 -17.22
CA ILE A 78 -2.90 -0.29 -18.22
C ILE A 78 -2.99 -1.76 -18.65
N GLY A 79 -3.14 -2.68 -17.72
CA GLY A 79 -3.21 -4.11 -18.04
C GLY A 79 -4.39 -4.44 -18.97
N ALA A 80 -5.56 -3.86 -18.71
CA ALA A 80 -6.73 -4.02 -19.57
C ALA A 80 -6.53 -3.36 -20.93
N ARG A 81 -5.99 -2.15 -20.98
CA ARG A 81 -5.69 -1.43 -22.23
C ARG A 81 -4.72 -2.19 -23.11
N PHE A 82 -3.65 -2.73 -22.52
CA PHE A 82 -2.69 -3.56 -23.23
C PHE A 82 -3.32 -4.86 -23.75
N SER A 83 -4.09 -5.56 -22.94
CA SER A 83 -4.73 -6.82 -23.35
C SER A 83 -5.77 -6.63 -24.46
N HIS A 84 -6.37 -5.45 -24.57
CA HIS A 84 -7.27 -5.09 -25.65
C HIS A 84 -6.57 -4.46 -26.86
N GLY A 85 -5.24 -4.41 -26.88
CA GLY A 85 -4.47 -3.85 -27.99
C GLY A 85 -4.59 -2.33 -28.15
N LEU A 86 -5.03 -1.61 -27.11
CA LEU A 86 -5.21 -0.16 -27.16
C LEU A 86 -3.89 0.60 -26.97
N ILE A 87 -2.91 -0.03 -26.37
CA ILE A 87 -1.55 0.49 -26.17
C ILE A 87 -0.53 -0.61 -26.38
N THR A 88 0.67 -0.22 -26.79
CA THR A 88 1.81 -1.14 -26.90
C THR A 88 2.42 -1.43 -25.52
N LEU A 89 3.28 -2.45 -25.44
CA LEU A 89 4.03 -2.75 -24.22
C LEU A 89 4.95 -1.60 -23.82
N GLU A 90 5.57 -0.93 -24.78
CA GLU A 90 6.46 0.20 -24.55
C GLU A 90 5.70 1.40 -23.98
N GLU A 91 4.52 1.70 -24.55
CA GLU A 91 3.64 2.74 -24.00
C GLU A 91 3.17 2.40 -22.60
N ALA A 92 2.76 1.15 -22.36
CA ALA A 92 2.35 0.69 -21.02
C ALA A 92 3.47 0.88 -19.99
N ALA A 93 4.71 0.48 -20.33
CA ALA A 93 5.86 0.66 -19.46
C ALA A 93 6.19 2.14 -19.20
N SER A 94 6.15 2.97 -20.26
CA SER A 94 6.40 4.40 -20.15
C SER A 94 5.36 5.11 -19.27
N LEU A 95 4.09 4.80 -19.47
CA LEU A 95 2.99 5.34 -18.64
C LEU A 95 3.15 4.93 -17.17
N GLY A 96 3.43 3.65 -16.91
CA GLY A 96 3.65 3.16 -15.55
C GLY A 96 4.80 3.86 -14.84
N CYS A 97 5.91 4.10 -15.52
CA CYS A 97 7.06 4.81 -14.96
C CYS A 97 6.79 6.28 -14.62
N ARG A 98 5.82 6.91 -15.29
CA ARG A 98 5.52 8.34 -15.12
C ARG A 98 4.34 8.63 -14.19
N ALA A 99 3.66 7.60 -13.72
CA ALA A 99 2.42 7.74 -12.95
C ALA A 99 2.55 8.44 -11.60
N CYS A 100 3.77 8.61 -11.11
CA CYS A 100 4.04 9.19 -9.80
C CYS A 100 5.30 10.06 -9.82
N ALA A 101 5.20 11.26 -9.29
CA ALA A 101 6.33 12.17 -9.10
C ALA A 101 7.03 12.01 -7.75
N SER A 102 6.58 11.10 -6.91
CA SER A 102 7.18 10.88 -5.59
C SER A 102 8.57 10.25 -5.69
N PRO A 103 9.56 10.70 -4.90
CA PRO A 103 10.86 10.06 -4.83
C PRO A 103 10.72 8.59 -4.44
N GLY A 104 11.38 7.69 -5.18
CA GLY A 104 11.34 6.25 -4.94
C GLY A 104 10.14 5.52 -5.56
N GLY A 105 9.19 6.23 -6.13
CA GLY A 105 8.02 5.65 -6.80
C GLY A 105 7.08 4.88 -5.87
N GLY A 106 6.02 4.30 -6.45
CA GLY A 106 5.10 3.41 -5.76
C GLY A 106 4.06 4.09 -4.87
N CYS A 107 3.22 3.25 -4.26
CA CYS A 107 2.18 3.71 -3.33
C CYS A 107 2.79 4.02 -1.97
N GLN A 108 2.68 5.27 -1.53
CA GLN A 108 3.28 5.74 -0.28
C GLN A 108 2.26 5.94 0.85
N PHE A 109 0.99 5.93 0.52
CA PHE A 109 -0.10 6.00 1.51
C PHE A 109 -0.93 4.73 1.54
#